data_ff4fa12222224173722a28797f752644
#
_entry.id   ff4fa12222224173722a28797f752644
#
_cell.length_a   1.000
_cell.length_b   1.000
_cell.length_c   1.000
_cell.angle_alpha   90.00
_cell.angle_beta   90.00
_cell.angle_gamma   90.00
#
_symmetry.space_group_name_H-M   'P 1'
#
loop_
_entity.id
_entity.type
_entity.pdbx_description
1 polymer ?
#
loop_
_entity_poly.entity_id
_entity_poly.type
_entity_poly.pdbx_seq_one_letter_code
_entity_poly.pdbx_strand_id
1 'polypeptide(L)'
;MKKILLILLIGCTLQCRAQYKELTISENEKELLEFLYKNSNKAKVNIDNYFDELSEWDLSNVTLKQKMKILFKNDKNLNQKLKELEEARILLYKSNLLLIKDRYQEYHYVDGPLLEYFVLRGDLEVKEILLKILKDPKISKSDKEDIEVYLKYYKYYISDPDGYTNVREGKSTSSKIITTVDSGLPIRVLDTTGNWWQVMTKDNEIGYIHKSRIKKR
;
A
#
# COMPACT_ATOMS: atom_id res chain seq x y z
N MET A 1 34.98 29.52 27.68
CA MET A 1 34.89 28.35 26.77
C MET A 1 33.62 27.47 26.92
N LYS A 2 32.72 27.72 27.90
CA LYS A 2 31.46 26.90 28.07
C LYS A 2 30.26 27.37 27.24
N LYS A 3 30.27 28.58 26.65
CA LYS A 3 29.14 29.11 25.87
C LYS A 3 29.12 28.74 24.41
N ILE A 4 30.23 28.30 23.82
CA ILE A 4 30.32 27.90 22.41
C ILE A 4 29.80 26.46 22.18
N LEU A 5 29.91 25.61 23.20
CA LEU A 5 29.44 24.19 23.11
C LEU A 5 27.91 24.08 23.11
N LEU A 6 27.19 25.06 23.71
CA LEU A 6 25.73 25.04 23.79
C LEU A 6 25.06 25.44 22.46
N ILE A 7 25.72 26.26 21.66
CA ILE A 7 25.20 26.72 20.36
C ILE A 7 25.34 25.63 19.30
N LEU A 8 26.38 24.80 19.37
CA LEU A 8 26.55 23.65 18.47
C LEU A 8 25.55 22.51 18.73
N LEU A 9 25.12 22.29 19.97
CA LEU A 9 24.09 21.30 20.32
C LEU A 9 22.69 21.75 19.89
N ILE A 10 22.38 23.01 19.87
CA ILE A 10 21.10 23.56 19.41
C ILE A 10 21.03 23.55 17.87
N GLY A 11 22.16 23.74 17.17
CA GLY A 11 22.26 23.66 15.72
C GLY A 11 22.03 22.25 15.17
N CYS A 12 22.52 21.21 15.84
CA CYS A 12 22.31 19.82 15.43
C CYS A 12 20.88 19.31 15.67
N THR A 13 20.18 19.83 16.67
CA THR A 13 18.79 19.42 16.93
C THR A 13 17.77 20.08 15.98
N LEU A 14 18.14 21.16 15.32
CA LEU A 14 17.31 21.83 14.33
C LEU A 14 17.45 21.25 12.91
N GLN A 15 18.54 20.56 12.59
CA GLN A 15 18.75 19.93 11.29
C GLN A 15 18.15 18.50 11.19
N CYS A 16 17.76 17.89 12.30
CA CYS A 16 17.08 16.59 12.33
C CYS A 16 15.54 16.67 12.42
N ARG A 17 14.94 17.83 12.23
CA ARG A 17 13.54 17.86 11.84
C ARG A 17 13.50 17.38 10.40
N ALA A 18 13.30 16.05 10.24
CA ALA A 18 12.83 15.49 8.99
C ALA A 18 11.80 16.49 8.45
N GLN A 19 11.97 16.92 7.21
CA GLN A 19 10.90 17.62 6.49
C GLN A 19 9.72 16.63 6.46
N TYR A 20 8.87 16.70 7.49
CA TYR A 20 7.54 16.14 7.39
C TYR A 20 6.93 16.84 6.18
N LYS A 21 6.90 16.12 5.05
CA LYS A 21 6.13 16.57 3.90
C LYS A 21 4.73 16.77 4.47
N GLU A 22 4.30 18.03 4.50
CA GLU A 22 2.94 18.36 4.89
C GLU A 22 2.03 17.45 4.07
N LEU A 23 1.20 16.63 4.72
CA LEU A 23 0.32 15.71 4.04
C LEU A 23 -0.63 16.54 3.17
N THR A 24 -0.27 16.71 1.91
CA THR A 24 -1.10 17.39 0.93
C THR A 24 -2.24 16.46 0.53
N ILE A 25 -3.45 16.97 0.49
CA ILE A 25 -4.64 16.26 0.02
C ILE A 25 -4.92 16.78 -1.38
N SER A 26 -4.82 15.93 -2.40
CA SER A 26 -5.22 16.28 -3.77
C SER A 26 -6.75 16.36 -3.86
N GLU A 27 -7.28 17.02 -4.90
CA GLU A 27 -8.75 17.11 -5.06
C GLU A 27 -9.38 15.72 -5.24
N ASN A 28 -8.78 14.81 -6.02
CA ASN A 28 -9.28 13.45 -6.19
C ASN A 28 -9.30 12.66 -4.87
N GLU A 29 -8.24 12.78 -4.06
CA GLU A 29 -8.22 12.16 -2.74
C GLU A 29 -9.28 12.77 -1.80
N LYS A 30 -9.52 14.05 -1.89
CA LYS A 30 -10.54 14.72 -1.11
C LYS A 30 -11.94 14.22 -1.47
N GLU A 31 -12.24 14.10 -2.75
CA GLU A 31 -13.51 13.54 -3.24
C GLU A 31 -13.71 12.12 -2.74
N LEU A 32 -12.69 11.25 -2.85
CA LEU A 32 -12.71 9.90 -2.30
C LEU A 32 -12.98 9.89 -0.79
N LEU A 33 -12.25 10.71 -0.03
CA LEU A 33 -12.41 10.78 1.43
C LEU A 33 -13.79 11.29 1.85
N GLU A 34 -14.31 12.30 1.16
CA GLU A 34 -15.66 12.83 1.39
C GLU A 34 -16.74 11.79 1.06
N PHE A 35 -16.59 11.09 -0.06
CA PHE A 35 -17.48 10.00 -0.46
C PHE A 35 -17.51 8.87 0.60
N LEU A 36 -16.36 8.35 0.98
CA LEU A 36 -16.22 7.31 1.99
C LEU A 36 -16.80 7.77 3.34
N TYR A 37 -16.47 9.00 3.74
CA TYR A 37 -16.94 9.57 4.99
C TYR A 37 -18.46 9.70 5.05
N LYS A 38 -19.07 10.20 3.97
CA LYS A 38 -20.54 10.36 3.85
C LYS A 38 -21.27 9.03 3.86
N ASN A 39 -20.67 7.99 3.27
CA ASN A 39 -21.32 6.70 3.04
C ASN A 39 -20.81 5.57 3.94
N SER A 40 -20.04 5.86 5.00
CA SER A 40 -19.42 4.85 5.85
C SER A 40 -20.39 3.78 6.38
N ASN A 41 -21.58 4.18 6.79
CA ASN A 41 -22.63 3.28 7.28
C ASN A 41 -23.26 2.43 6.16
N LYS A 42 -23.31 2.93 4.92
CA LYS A 42 -23.88 2.22 3.76
C LYS A 42 -22.87 1.23 3.17
N ALA A 43 -21.57 1.56 3.19
CA ALA A 43 -20.51 0.72 2.67
C ALA A 43 -20.49 -0.67 3.32
N LYS A 44 -20.87 -0.78 4.60
CA LYS A 44 -20.97 -2.05 5.33
C LYS A 44 -22.16 -2.91 4.88
N VAL A 45 -23.25 -2.29 4.41
CA VAL A 45 -24.50 -3.00 4.04
C VAL A 45 -24.49 -3.46 2.59
N ASN A 46 -23.83 -2.70 1.70
CA ASN A 46 -23.77 -3.00 0.28
C ASN A 46 -22.35 -2.79 -0.24
N ILE A 47 -21.49 -3.73 0.09
CA ILE A 47 -20.05 -3.64 -0.12
C ILE A 47 -19.67 -3.63 -1.60
N ASP A 48 -20.43 -4.33 -2.45
CA ASP A 48 -20.16 -4.44 -3.88
C ASP A 48 -20.27 -3.08 -4.60
N ASN A 49 -21.19 -2.22 -4.14
CA ASN A 49 -21.34 -0.87 -4.69
C ASN A 49 -20.24 0.11 -4.27
N TYR A 50 -19.35 -0.30 -3.38
CA TYR A 50 -18.25 0.51 -2.85
C TYR A 50 -16.89 -0.18 -3.02
N PHE A 51 -16.84 -1.19 -3.90
CA PHE A 51 -15.65 -2.00 -4.07
C PHE A 51 -14.41 -1.17 -4.44
N ASP A 52 -14.55 -0.30 -5.44
CA ASP A 52 -13.42 0.48 -5.94
C ASP A 52 -12.90 1.46 -4.88
N GLU A 53 -13.80 2.18 -4.22
CA GLU A 53 -13.45 3.15 -3.18
C GLU A 53 -12.89 2.48 -1.92
N LEU A 54 -13.44 1.33 -1.52
CA LEU A 54 -12.90 0.58 -0.38
C LEU A 54 -11.56 -0.09 -0.71
N SER A 55 -11.37 -0.50 -1.97
CA SER A 55 -10.09 -1.03 -2.44
C SER A 55 -9.00 0.03 -2.43
N GLU A 56 -9.32 1.24 -2.88
CA GLU A 56 -8.42 2.38 -2.82
C GLU A 56 -8.09 2.77 -1.37
N TRP A 57 -9.11 2.83 -0.50
CA TRP A 57 -8.95 3.03 0.93
C TRP A 57 -7.99 2.03 1.56
N ASP A 58 -8.11 0.75 1.22
CA ASP A 58 -7.29 -0.29 1.80
C ASP A 58 -5.84 -0.22 1.33
N LEU A 59 -5.60 0.05 0.04
CA LEU A 59 -4.25 0.20 -0.53
C LEU A 59 -3.48 1.36 0.07
N SER A 60 -4.17 2.44 0.43
CA SER A 60 -3.59 3.68 0.95
C SER A 60 -4.00 3.96 2.39
N ASN A 61 -4.48 2.95 3.12
CA ASN A 61 -5.21 3.11 4.38
C ASN A 61 -4.50 3.98 5.42
N VAL A 62 -3.17 3.84 5.58
CA VAL A 62 -2.43 4.63 6.58
C VAL A 62 -2.48 6.11 6.23
N THR A 63 -2.14 6.44 4.99
CA THR A 63 -2.10 7.82 4.51
C THR A 63 -3.50 8.41 4.37
N LEU A 64 -4.45 7.70 3.77
CA LEU A 64 -5.84 8.16 3.62
C LEU A 64 -6.53 8.34 4.97
N LYS A 65 -6.31 7.43 5.92
CA LYS A 65 -6.85 7.54 7.28
C LYS A 65 -6.29 8.76 8.02
N GLN A 66 -5.02 9.08 7.83
CA GLN A 66 -4.41 10.30 8.38
C GLN A 66 -5.00 11.56 7.74
N LYS A 67 -5.15 11.58 6.42
CA LYS A 67 -5.77 12.67 5.67
C LYS A 67 -7.23 12.87 6.08
N MET A 68 -8.00 11.78 6.26
CA MET A 68 -9.37 11.84 6.77
C MET A 68 -9.42 12.48 8.18
N LYS A 69 -8.48 12.14 9.07
CA LYS A 69 -8.39 12.76 10.39
C LYS A 69 -8.08 14.27 10.33
N ILE A 70 -7.31 14.70 9.34
CA ILE A 70 -7.03 16.12 9.12
C ILE A 70 -8.29 16.82 8.57
N LEU A 71 -8.90 16.25 7.55
CA LEU A 71 -10.05 16.85 6.84
C LEU A 71 -11.28 16.99 7.74
N PHE A 72 -11.55 15.99 8.56
CA PHE A 72 -12.77 15.92 9.42
C PHE A 72 -12.44 16.06 10.92
N LYS A 73 -11.34 16.71 11.29
CA LYS A 73 -10.84 16.82 12.67
C LYS A 73 -11.87 17.34 13.71
N ASN A 74 -12.84 18.12 13.26
CA ASN A 74 -13.85 18.74 14.13
C ASN A 74 -15.17 17.93 14.19
N ASP A 75 -15.28 16.82 13.42
CA ASP A 75 -16.49 16.00 13.45
C ASP A 75 -16.45 15.01 14.61
N LYS A 76 -17.45 15.08 15.48
CA LYS A 76 -17.59 14.21 16.66
C LYS A 76 -17.77 12.73 16.28
N ASN A 77 -18.26 12.45 15.07
CA ASN A 77 -18.54 11.11 14.57
C ASN A 77 -17.33 10.48 13.84
N LEU A 78 -16.22 11.19 13.69
CA LEU A 78 -15.05 10.72 12.91
C LEU A 78 -14.61 9.31 13.32
N ASN A 79 -14.45 9.05 14.61
CA ASN A 79 -13.98 7.74 15.08
C ASN A 79 -14.97 6.62 14.77
N GLN A 80 -16.28 6.89 14.86
CA GLN A 80 -17.32 5.93 14.51
C GLN A 80 -17.28 5.62 13.01
N LYS A 81 -17.18 6.64 12.17
CA LYS A 81 -17.10 6.48 10.72
C LYS A 81 -15.84 5.73 10.26
N LEU A 82 -14.71 6.02 10.88
CA LEU A 82 -13.46 5.26 10.61
C LEU A 82 -13.62 3.78 10.99
N LYS A 83 -14.31 3.48 12.08
CA LYS A 83 -14.60 2.10 12.49
C LYS A 83 -15.53 1.40 11.49
N GLU A 84 -16.59 2.07 11.02
CA GLU A 84 -17.52 1.53 10.02
C GLU A 84 -16.81 1.19 8.71
N LEU A 85 -15.92 2.07 8.23
CA LEU A 85 -15.10 1.83 7.03
C LEU A 85 -14.15 0.65 7.22
N GLU A 86 -13.52 0.53 8.37
CA GLU A 86 -12.63 -0.60 8.67
C GLU A 86 -13.40 -1.94 8.71
N GLU A 87 -14.60 -1.96 9.30
CA GLU A 87 -15.46 -3.14 9.29
C GLU A 87 -15.91 -3.52 7.87
N ALA A 88 -16.28 -2.53 7.04
CA ALA A 88 -16.60 -2.75 5.63
C ALA A 88 -15.43 -3.34 4.84
N ARG A 89 -14.23 -2.81 5.06
CA ARG A 89 -12.99 -3.32 4.46
C ARG A 89 -12.71 -4.78 4.81
N ILE A 90 -12.90 -5.15 6.07
CA ILE A 90 -12.71 -6.55 6.51
C ILE A 90 -13.72 -7.49 5.84
N LEU A 91 -14.97 -7.05 5.68
CA LEU A 91 -16.00 -7.84 5.00
C LEU A 91 -15.66 -8.02 3.52
N LEU A 92 -15.23 -6.95 2.84
CA LEU A 92 -14.78 -6.99 1.45
C LEU A 92 -13.63 -7.99 1.26
N TYR A 93 -12.62 -7.91 2.13
CA TYR A 93 -11.50 -8.84 2.11
C TYR A 93 -11.96 -10.30 2.18
N LYS A 94 -12.81 -10.63 3.16
CA LYS A 94 -13.30 -12.00 3.34
C LYS A 94 -14.12 -12.50 2.15
N SER A 95 -14.99 -11.65 1.60
CA SER A 95 -15.80 -11.98 0.43
C SER A 95 -14.92 -12.28 -0.79
N ASN A 96 -13.95 -11.42 -1.06
CA ASN A 96 -13.05 -11.58 -2.19
C ASN A 96 -12.12 -12.78 -2.08
N LEU A 97 -11.66 -13.10 -0.86
CA LEU A 97 -10.85 -14.29 -0.62
C LEU A 97 -11.61 -15.59 -0.94
N LEU A 98 -12.90 -15.64 -0.59
CA LEU A 98 -13.77 -16.75 -0.97
C LEU A 98 -13.94 -16.84 -2.48
N LEU A 99 -14.17 -15.72 -3.16
CA LEU A 99 -14.31 -15.70 -4.63
C LEU A 99 -13.09 -16.27 -5.36
N ILE A 100 -11.87 -15.98 -4.91
CA ILE A 100 -10.66 -16.58 -5.51
C ILE A 100 -10.70 -18.10 -5.43
N LYS A 101 -11.05 -18.64 -4.26
CA LYS A 101 -11.10 -20.09 -4.02
C LYS A 101 -12.19 -20.74 -4.86
N ASP A 102 -13.38 -20.18 -4.83
CA ASP A 102 -14.56 -20.75 -5.51
C ASP A 102 -14.41 -20.72 -7.03
N ARG A 103 -13.99 -19.59 -7.61
CA ARG A 103 -13.76 -19.48 -9.06
C ARG A 103 -12.71 -20.44 -9.55
N TYR A 104 -11.61 -20.61 -8.83
CA TYR A 104 -10.60 -21.56 -9.24
C TYR A 104 -11.10 -23.00 -9.14
N GLN A 105 -11.82 -23.37 -8.06
CA GLN A 105 -12.37 -24.71 -7.90
C GLN A 105 -13.40 -25.07 -8.98
N GLU A 106 -14.24 -24.12 -9.37
CA GLU A 106 -15.32 -24.35 -10.32
C GLU A 106 -14.87 -24.27 -11.78
N TYR A 107 -14.05 -23.26 -12.11
CA TYR A 107 -13.72 -22.93 -13.51
C TYR A 107 -12.25 -23.13 -13.87
N HIS A 108 -11.38 -23.47 -12.92
CA HIS A 108 -9.92 -23.47 -13.08
C HIS A 108 -9.38 -22.15 -13.64
N TYR A 109 -10.03 -21.04 -13.29
CA TYR A 109 -9.74 -19.69 -13.76
C TYR A 109 -9.20 -18.84 -12.65
N VAL A 110 -8.21 -18.03 -12.98
CA VAL A 110 -7.58 -17.07 -12.06
C VAL A 110 -7.98 -15.65 -12.45
N ASP A 111 -8.76 -15.00 -11.58
CA ASP A 111 -9.22 -13.64 -11.80
C ASP A 111 -8.09 -12.63 -11.52
N GLY A 112 -7.48 -12.10 -12.59
CA GLY A 112 -6.34 -11.20 -12.51
C GLY A 112 -6.59 -9.95 -11.64
N PRO A 113 -7.63 -9.16 -11.89
CA PRO A 113 -7.97 -7.99 -11.07
C PRO A 113 -8.16 -8.32 -9.59
N LEU A 114 -8.84 -9.43 -9.30
CA LEU A 114 -9.06 -9.87 -7.93
C LEU A 114 -7.76 -10.31 -7.25
N LEU A 115 -6.86 -10.98 -7.98
CA LEU A 115 -5.52 -11.32 -7.48
C LEU A 115 -4.69 -10.08 -7.21
N GLU A 116 -4.72 -9.11 -8.10
CA GLU A 116 -3.98 -7.85 -7.93
C GLU A 116 -4.37 -7.15 -6.63
N TYR A 117 -5.67 -7.11 -6.31
CA TYR A 117 -6.19 -6.60 -5.04
C TYR A 117 -5.46 -7.18 -3.82
N PHE A 118 -5.21 -8.49 -3.78
CA PHE A 118 -4.54 -9.15 -2.65
C PHE A 118 -3.01 -9.08 -2.73
N VAL A 119 -2.45 -9.22 -3.92
CA VAL A 119 -1.00 -9.23 -4.15
C VAL A 119 -0.38 -7.89 -3.75
N LEU A 120 -1.04 -6.78 -4.10
CA LEU A 120 -0.57 -5.43 -3.76
C LEU A 120 -0.63 -5.15 -2.25
N ARG A 121 -1.43 -5.92 -1.50
CA ARG A 121 -1.45 -5.90 -0.02
C ARG A 121 -0.42 -6.82 0.62
N GLY A 122 0.23 -7.66 -0.17
CA GLY A 122 1.17 -8.65 0.33
C GLY A 122 0.50 -9.77 1.13
N ASP A 123 -0.74 -10.11 0.80
CA ASP A 123 -1.54 -11.12 1.48
C ASP A 123 -0.89 -12.50 1.41
N LEU A 124 -0.56 -13.08 2.56
CA LEU A 124 0.15 -14.36 2.62
C LEU A 124 -0.78 -15.56 2.40
N GLU A 125 -2.08 -15.46 2.73
CA GLU A 125 -3.03 -16.53 2.46
C GLU A 125 -3.23 -16.69 0.95
N VAL A 126 -3.36 -15.59 0.21
CA VAL A 126 -3.43 -15.61 -1.25
C VAL A 126 -2.15 -16.14 -1.86
N LYS A 127 -0.98 -15.75 -1.34
CA LYS A 127 0.30 -16.35 -1.78
C LYS A 127 0.28 -17.88 -1.69
N GLU A 128 -0.17 -18.44 -0.57
CA GLU A 128 -0.25 -19.90 -0.39
C GLU A 128 -1.27 -20.54 -1.35
N ILE A 129 -2.38 -19.86 -1.64
CA ILE A 129 -3.35 -20.31 -2.63
C ILE A 129 -2.69 -20.34 -4.02
N LEU A 130 -2.01 -19.28 -4.44
CA LEU A 130 -1.32 -19.21 -5.72
C LEU A 130 -0.25 -20.32 -5.87
N LEU A 131 0.52 -20.59 -4.81
CA LEU A 131 1.49 -21.67 -4.81
C LEU A 131 0.85 -23.07 -4.93
N LYS A 132 -0.38 -23.25 -4.45
CA LYS A 132 -1.14 -24.49 -4.65
C LYS A 132 -1.66 -24.60 -6.07
N ILE A 133 -2.22 -23.52 -6.61
CA ILE A 133 -2.74 -23.45 -7.99
C ILE A 133 -1.63 -23.78 -9.00
N LEU A 134 -0.41 -23.29 -8.81
CA LEU A 134 0.71 -23.62 -9.70
C LEU A 134 1.06 -25.10 -9.79
N LYS A 135 0.63 -25.90 -8.82
CA LYS A 135 0.87 -27.35 -8.79
C LYS A 135 -0.25 -28.14 -9.46
N ASP A 136 -1.36 -27.47 -9.80
CA ASP A 136 -2.48 -28.13 -10.46
C ASP A 136 -2.12 -28.41 -11.94
N PRO A 137 -2.19 -29.69 -12.40
CA PRO A 137 -1.89 -30.02 -13.79
C PRO A 137 -2.92 -29.45 -14.79
N LYS A 138 -4.07 -29.01 -14.32
CA LYS A 138 -5.13 -28.42 -15.16
C LYS A 138 -4.97 -26.92 -15.41
N ILE A 139 -4.03 -26.26 -14.72
CA ILE A 139 -3.81 -24.83 -14.91
C ILE A 139 -3.37 -24.53 -16.35
N SER A 140 -3.95 -23.49 -16.96
CA SER A 140 -3.52 -23.02 -18.27
C SER A 140 -2.09 -22.46 -18.23
N LYS A 141 -1.41 -22.47 -19.39
CA LYS A 141 -0.07 -21.87 -19.49
C LYS A 141 -0.13 -20.37 -19.19
N SER A 142 -1.16 -19.66 -19.66
CA SER A 142 -1.35 -18.22 -19.44
C SER A 142 -1.51 -17.92 -17.95
N ASP A 143 -2.43 -18.61 -17.26
CA ASP A 143 -2.66 -18.38 -15.82
C ASP A 143 -1.40 -18.68 -14.99
N LYS A 144 -0.63 -19.69 -15.40
CA LYS A 144 0.64 -20.01 -14.75
C LYS A 144 1.64 -18.84 -14.87
N GLU A 145 1.79 -18.27 -16.07
CA GLU A 145 2.67 -17.13 -16.33
C GLU A 145 2.22 -15.91 -15.50
N ASP A 146 0.93 -15.64 -15.45
CA ASP A 146 0.35 -14.54 -14.65
C ASP A 146 0.60 -14.72 -13.14
N ILE A 147 0.36 -15.92 -12.61
CA ILE A 147 0.65 -16.22 -11.20
C ILE A 147 2.13 -16.05 -10.88
N GLU A 148 3.03 -16.50 -11.76
CA GLU A 148 4.47 -16.33 -11.56
C GLU A 148 4.88 -14.85 -11.53
N VAL A 149 4.20 -13.99 -12.31
CA VAL A 149 4.39 -12.53 -12.24
C VAL A 149 3.93 -11.98 -10.89
N TYR A 150 2.72 -12.37 -10.44
CA TYR A 150 2.20 -11.92 -9.14
C TYR A 150 3.08 -12.38 -7.97
N LEU A 151 3.60 -13.60 -7.99
CA LEU A 151 4.47 -14.10 -6.93
C LEU A 151 5.78 -13.33 -6.79
N LYS A 152 6.24 -12.62 -7.83
CA LYS A 152 7.42 -11.75 -7.74
C LYS A 152 7.22 -10.57 -6.79
N TYR A 153 5.97 -10.08 -6.63
CA TYR A 153 5.63 -9.01 -5.68
C TYR A 153 5.81 -9.44 -4.23
N TYR A 154 5.66 -10.72 -3.91
CA TYR A 154 5.84 -11.21 -2.53
C TYR A 154 7.29 -11.33 -2.07
N LYS A 155 8.25 -11.12 -2.98
CA LYS A 155 9.67 -11.29 -2.66
C LYS A 155 10.23 -10.19 -1.77
N TYR A 156 9.76 -8.95 -1.95
CA TYR A 156 10.26 -7.79 -1.24
C TYR A 156 9.11 -6.94 -0.70
N TYR A 157 9.36 -6.23 0.40
CA TYR A 157 8.42 -5.30 1.00
C TYR A 157 9.15 -4.08 1.58
N ILE A 158 8.42 -2.97 1.73
CA ILE A 158 8.92 -1.75 2.37
C ILE A 158 8.99 -1.95 3.89
N SER A 159 10.10 -1.56 4.48
CA SER A 159 10.31 -1.57 5.93
C SER A 159 10.99 -0.27 6.34
N ASP A 160 10.19 0.74 6.61
CA ASP A 160 10.63 2.08 6.98
C ASP A 160 10.04 2.47 8.35
N PRO A 161 10.87 2.87 9.34
CA PRO A 161 10.38 3.31 10.65
C PRO A 161 9.44 4.51 10.59
N ASP A 162 9.56 5.34 9.54
CA ASP A 162 8.73 6.53 9.35
C ASP A 162 7.31 6.19 8.86
N GLY A 163 7.02 4.89 8.65
CA GLY A 163 5.73 4.39 8.18
C GLY A 163 5.56 4.40 6.66
N TYR A 164 6.44 5.05 5.92
CA TYR A 164 6.48 5.07 4.45
C TYR A 164 7.88 5.38 3.95
N THR A 165 8.15 5.11 2.67
CA THR A 165 9.41 5.52 2.02
C THR A 165 9.16 6.28 0.73
N ASN A 166 10.12 7.14 0.36
CA ASN A 166 10.07 7.89 -0.88
C ASN A 166 10.63 7.07 -2.05
N VAL A 167 9.89 7.03 -3.15
CA VAL A 167 10.38 6.61 -4.47
C VAL A 167 10.90 7.83 -5.20
N ARG A 168 12.12 7.77 -5.71
CA ARG A 168 12.82 8.93 -6.28
C ARG A 168 13.20 8.71 -7.74
N GLU A 169 13.33 9.80 -8.49
CA GLU A 169 13.77 9.77 -9.90
C GLU A 169 15.20 9.26 -10.07
N GLY A 170 16.05 9.45 -9.07
CA GLY A 170 17.48 9.12 -9.14
C GLY A 170 18.03 8.49 -7.86
N LYS A 171 19.26 8.03 -7.96
CA LYS A 171 19.98 7.27 -6.92
C LYS A 171 20.56 8.20 -5.81
N SER A 172 19.76 9.13 -5.29
CA SER A 172 20.20 10.12 -4.27
C SER A 172 19.03 10.58 -3.39
N THR A 173 19.33 10.94 -2.14
CA THR A 173 18.36 11.57 -1.22
C THR A 173 17.94 12.98 -1.68
N SER A 174 18.74 13.64 -2.51
CA SER A 174 18.42 14.94 -3.11
C SER A 174 17.61 14.85 -4.40
N SER A 175 17.46 13.65 -4.98
CA SER A 175 16.66 13.47 -6.18
C SER A 175 15.18 13.71 -5.90
N LYS A 176 14.47 14.23 -6.90
CA LYS A 176 13.04 14.49 -6.81
C LYS A 176 12.26 13.25 -6.38
N ILE A 177 11.29 13.43 -5.52
CA ILE A 177 10.36 12.39 -5.10
C ILE A 177 9.27 12.27 -6.17
N ILE A 178 9.09 11.05 -6.69
CA ILE A 178 8.01 10.70 -7.62
C ILE A 178 6.75 10.45 -6.80
N THR A 179 6.86 9.48 -5.85
CA THR A 179 5.75 9.03 -5.02
C THR A 179 6.25 8.48 -3.70
N THR A 180 5.34 8.00 -2.87
CA THR A 180 5.64 7.30 -1.60
C THR A 180 5.00 5.91 -1.59
N VAL A 181 5.62 4.97 -0.85
CA VAL A 181 5.07 3.63 -0.62
C VAL A 181 5.05 3.36 0.89
N ASP A 182 3.91 2.93 1.41
CA ASP A 182 3.74 2.67 2.83
C ASP A 182 4.55 1.45 3.30
N SER A 183 5.01 1.51 4.55
CA SER A 183 5.73 0.41 5.18
C SER A 183 4.81 -0.81 5.34
N GLY A 184 5.35 -1.99 5.05
CA GLY A 184 4.60 -3.25 5.03
C GLY A 184 4.10 -3.65 3.64
N LEU A 185 3.91 -2.69 2.72
CA LEU A 185 3.45 -3.01 1.37
C LEU A 185 4.53 -3.71 0.54
N PRO A 186 4.12 -4.62 -0.35
CA PRO A 186 5.04 -5.24 -1.30
C PRO A 186 5.57 -4.22 -2.31
N ILE A 187 6.74 -4.49 -2.82
CA ILE A 187 7.37 -3.68 -3.87
C ILE A 187 8.07 -4.59 -4.89
N ARG A 188 7.84 -4.31 -6.18
CA ARG A 188 8.54 -5.02 -7.24
C ARG A 188 9.92 -4.41 -7.44
N VAL A 189 10.97 -5.17 -7.12
CA VAL A 189 12.35 -4.76 -7.34
C VAL A 189 12.79 -5.21 -8.73
N LEU A 190 13.26 -4.25 -9.54
CA LEU A 190 13.72 -4.45 -10.91
C LEU A 190 15.24 -4.64 -10.98
N ASP A 191 16.00 -3.88 -10.16
CA ASP A 191 17.46 -3.95 -10.08
C ASP A 191 17.91 -3.77 -8.64
N THR A 192 18.83 -4.64 -8.19
CA THR A 192 19.42 -4.64 -6.85
C THR A 192 20.85 -4.12 -6.81
N THR A 193 21.34 -3.53 -7.90
CA THR A 193 22.71 -3.06 -8.01
C THR A 193 22.94 -1.82 -7.15
N GLY A 194 23.94 -1.88 -6.27
CA GLY A 194 24.37 -0.77 -5.42
C GLY A 194 23.46 -0.52 -4.20
N ASN A 195 23.41 0.73 -3.76
CA ASN A 195 22.67 1.12 -2.55
C ASN A 195 21.24 1.62 -2.84
N TRP A 196 20.98 2.03 -4.06
CA TRP A 196 19.67 2.48 -4.52
C TRP A 196 19.12 1.48 -5.52
N TRP A 197 18.09 0.76 -5.10
CA TRP A 197 17.47 -0.26 -5.93
C TRP A 197 16.39 0.35 -6.81
N GLN A 198 16.37 -0.08 -8.07
CA GLN A 198 15.29 0.30 -8.97
C GLN A 198 14.05 -0.53 -8.64
N VAL A 199 12.93 0.14 -8.51
CA VAL A 199 11.66 -0.46 -8.12
C VAL A 199 10.54 -0.01 -9.03
N MET A 200 9.47 -0.80 -9.07
CA MET A 200 8.20 -0.44 -9.68
C MET A 200 7.12 -0.47 -8.60
N THR A 201 6.35 0.59 -8.51
CA THR A 201 5.20 0.70 -7.59
C THR A 201 3.97 -0.04 -8.13
N LYS A 202 2.92 -0.13 -7.33
CA LYS A 202 1.61 -0.65 -7.76
C LYS A 202 1.00 0.14 -8.93
N ASP A 203 1.30 1.44 -9.02
CA ASP A 203 0.81 2.34 -10.05
C ASP A 203 1.73 2.37 -11.30
N ASN A 204 2.60 1.35 -11.43
CA ASN A 204 3.60 1.20 -12.50
C ASN A 204 4.63 2.34 -12.59
N GLU A 205 4.76 3.16 -11.56
CA GLU A 205 5.81 4.18 -11.50
C GLU A 205 7.16 3.52 -11.21
N ILE A 206 8.17 3.88 -12.00
CA ILE A 206 9.54 3.36 -11.86
C ILE A 206 10.41 4.42 -11.23
N GLY A 207 11.12 4.04 -10.17
CA GLY A 207 12.05 4.93 -9.47
C GLY A 207 13.04 4.18 -8.60
N TYR A 208 13.66 4.89 -7.67
CA TYR A 208 14.71 4.35 -6.81
C TYR A 208 14.36 4.49 -5.34
N ILE A 209 14.60 3.41 -4.59
CA ILE A 209 14.52 3.37 -3.12
C ILE A 209 15.86 2.92 -2.57
N HIS A 210 16.32 3.52 -1.47
CA HIS A 210 17.53 3.05 -0.80
C HIS A 210 17.30 1.65 -0.21
N LYS A 211 18.22 0.72 -0.43
CA LYS A 211 18.09 -0.70 -0.05
C LYS A 211 17.79 -0.93 1.43
N SER A 212 18.18 0.00 2.34
CA SER A 212 17.88 -0.12 3.77
C SER A 212 16.39 -0.05 4.09
N ARG A 213 15.57 0.45 3.16
CA ARG A 213 14.11 0.57 3.29
C ARG A 213 13.35 -0.59 2.66
N ILE A 214 14.06 -1.57 2.10
CA ILE A 214 13.49 -2.74 1.45
C ILE A 214 14.00 -3.99 2.19
N LYS A 215 13.08 -4.88 2.52
CA LYS A 215 13.41 -6.19 3.09
C LYS A 215 12.89 -7.29 2.18
N LYS A 216 13.59 -8.42 2.22
CA LYS A 216 13.17 -9.67 1.58
C LYS A 216 12.29 -10.45 2.57
N ARG A 217 11.19 -11.01 2.08
CA ARG A 217 10.38 -11.97 2.82
C ARG A 217 10.97 -13.37 2.78
#